data_cac5789fe30da6757eb2c6517bd9aa4c
#
_entry.id   cac5789fe30da6757eb2c6517bd9aa4c
#
_cell.length_a   1.000
_cell.length_b   1.000
_cell.length_c   1.000
_cell.angle_alpha   90.00
_cell.angle_beta   90.00
_cell.angle_gamma   90.00
#
_symmetry.space_group_name_H-M   'P 1'
#
loop_
_entity.id
_entity.type
_entity.pdbx_description
1 polymer ?
#
loop_
_entity_poly.entity_id
_entity_poly.type
_entity_poly.pdbx_seq_one_letter_code
_entity_poly.pdbx_strand_id
1 'polypeptide(L)'
;MGNIDYSKLTEITVKSQEELDMIPEDFGGRIYIKFGKPWNRAVVKKRYCRSVVARENSSVVAWENVQVVDRLHGGRIEITGNARIVYMPKTIEEYCSFYGIDHDKKKGKFFKCVHRSENGAYVSDNDSSFLYVIGEKAKADYLDTDVSEDCGHGIHVAYLQWALDYGRNWSDLAILEVEAELDSMILPEGCPGKVRCAEVKVLREVPLEECGLYGKILAKRRK
;
A
#
# COMPACT_ATOMS: atom_id res chain seq x y z
N MET A 1 6.21 -21.90 24.08
CA MET A 1 6.21 -21.11 22.81
C MET A 1 7.24 -21.75 21.90
N GLY A 2 6.85 -22.09 20.64
CA GLY A 2 7.79 -22.67 19.67
C GLY A 2 8.91 -21.70 19.35
N ASN A 3 10.09 -22.23 19.06
CA ASN A 3 11.28 -21.45 18.72
C ASN A 3 11.01 -20.76 17.36
N ILE A 4 10.75 -19.45 17.35
CA ILE A 4 10.51 -18.68 16.13
C ILE A 4 11.85 -18.42 15.45
N ASP A 5 12.01 -18.88 14.21
CA ASP A 5 13.19 -18.59 13.40
C ASP A 5 13.03 -17.21 12.73
N TYR A 6 13.47 -16.17 13.41
CA TYR A 6 13.37 -14.78 12.93
C TYR A 6 14.15 -14.51 11.64
N SER A 7 15.16 -15.34 11.30
CA SER A 7 15.97 -15.14 10.10
C SER A 7 15.21 -15.32 8.80
N LYS A 8 14.07 -16.02 8.86
CA LYS A 8 13.19 -16.29 7.71
C LYS A 8 12.01 -15.33 7.61
N LEU A 9 11.83 -14.45 8.58
CA LEU A 9 10.71 -13.53 8.61
C LEU A 9 11.10 -12.19 7.96
N THR A 10 10.25 -11.72 7.06
CA THR A 10 10.33 -10.38 6.48
C THR A 10 9.53 -9.35 7.28
N GLU A 11 8.58 -9.81 8.07
CA GLU A 11 7.72 -8.97 8.92
C GLU A 11 7.18 -9.76 10.11
N ILE A 12 6.85 -9.04 11.19
CA ILE A 12 6.25 -9.59 12.41
C ILE A 12 5.29 -8.59 13.03
N THR A 13 4.17 -9.10 13.55
CA THR A 13 3.22 -8.30 14.34
C THR A 13 3.39 -8.61 15.81
N VAL A 14 3.50 -7.57 16.64
CA VAL A 14 3.61 -7.68 18.09
C VAL A 14 2.42 -7.01 18.78
N LYS A 15 1.95 -7.64 19.85
CA LYS A 15 0.79 -7.22 20.62
C LYS A 15 1.14 -6.84 22.07
N SER A 16 2.41 -7.01 22.46
CA SER A 16 2.90 -6.62 23.78
C SER A 16 4.37 -6.20 23.72
N GLN A 17 4.86 -5.53 24.80
CA GLN A 17 6.28 -5.16 24.93
C GLN A 17 7.16 -6.40 25.04
N GLU A 18 6.69 -7.44 25.74
CA GLU A 18 7.42 -8.69 25.90
C GLU A 18 7.66 -9.38 24.55
N GLU A 19 6.65 -9.40 23.68
CA GLU A 19 6.79 -9.93 22.31
C GLU A 19 7.79 -9.10 21.50
N LEU A 20 7.74 -7.76 21.63
CA LEU A 20 8.68 -6.87 20.98
C LEU A 20 10.13 -7.07 21.47
N ASP A 21 10.32 -7.26 22.77
CA ASP A 21 11.65 -7.44 23.36
C ASP A 21 12.27 -8.80 23.00
N MET A 22 11.46 -9.81 22.70
CA MET A 22 11.92 -11.11 22.21
C MET A 22 12.47 -11.10 20.78
N ILE A 23 12.15 -10.08 19.99
CA ILE A 23 12.68 -9.97 18.63
C ILE A 23 14.20 -9.69 18.73
N PRO A 24 15.06 -10.41 17.97
CA PRO A 24 16.50 -10.16 17.94
C PRO A 24 16.82 -8.70 17.54
N GLU A 25 17.90 -8.15 18.08
CA GLU A 25 18.31 -6.77 17.76
C GLU A 25 18.69 -6.58 16.30
N ASP A 26 19.18 -7.63 15.65
CA ASP A 26 19.58 -7.68 14.25
C ASP A 26 18.43 -8.05 13.29
N PHE A 27 17.19 -8.11 13.76
CA PHE A 27 16.05 -8.39 12.91
C PHE A 27 15.90 -7.34 11.80
N GLY A 28 16.23 -7.71 10.58
CA GLY A 28 16.20 -6.84 9.41
C GLY A 28 14.82 -6.62 8.76
N GLY A 29 13.76 -7.22 9.33
CA GLY A 29 12.41 -7.14 8.79
C GLY A 29 11.61 -5.95 9.29
N ARG A 30 10.31 -5.96 8.99
CA ARG A 30 9.35 -4.95 9.43
C ARG A 30 8.63 -5.39 10.71
N ILE A 31 8.47 -4.48 11.66
CA ILE A 31 7.75 -4.73 12.91
C ILE A 31 6.44 -3.93 12.90
N TYR A 32 5.30 -4.63 13.00
CA TYR A 32 3.98 -4.03 13.17
C TYR A 32 3.63 -4.01 14.66
N ILE A 33 3.42 -2.83 15.23
CA ILE A 33 3.05 -2.66 16.63
C ILE A 33 1.54 -2.47 16.72
N LYS A 34 0.86 -3.38 17.45
CA LYS A 34 -0.57 -3.34 17.74
C LYS A 34 -0.88 -3.24 19.23
N PHE A 35 -0.05 -2.50 19.97
CA PHE A 35 -0.24 -2.26 21.41
C PHE A 35 0.33 -0.90 21.80
N GLY A 36 0.14 -0.54 23.06
CA GLY A 36 0.59 0.72 23.63
C GLY A 36 -0.60 1.67 23.86
N LYS A 37 -0.46 2.46 24.90
CA LYS A 37 -1.42 3.52 25.29
C LYS A 37 -0.62 4.77 25.59
N PRO A 38 -1.25 5.97 25.66
CA PRO A 38 -0.51 7.21 25.95
C PRO A 38 0.36 7.17 27.21
N TRP A 39 -0.02 6.35 28.20
CA TRP A 39 0.67 6.17 29.47
C TRP A 39 1.52 4.88 29.56
N ASN A 40 1.42 3.98 28.59
CA ASN A 40 2.23 2.76 28.52
C ASN A 40 2.59 2.51 27.05
N ARG A 41 3.65 3.15 26.61
CA ARG A 41 4.07 3.20 25.21
C ARG A 41 4.88 1.97 24.82
N ALA A 42 4.75 1.56 23.58
CA ALA A 42 5.70 0.61 23.00
C ALA A 42 7.08 1.28 22.84
N VAL A 43 8.10 0.69 23.43
CA VAL A 43 9.49 1.19 23.37
C VAL A 43 10.28 0.36 22.38
N VAL A 44 10.68 0.97 21.24
CA VAL A 44 11.44 0.30 20.18
C VAL A 44 12.90 0.71 20.23
N LYS A 45 13.78 -0.23 20.55
CA LYS A 45 15.24 -0.04 20.63
C LYS A 45 16.02 -0.85 19.59
N LYS A 46 15.32 -1.37 18.57
CA LYS A 46 15.92 -2.27 17.57
C LYS A 46 16.68 -1.47 16.51
N ARG A 47 18.02 -1.59 16.53
CA ARG A 47 18.92 -0.81 15.66
C ARG A 47 18.82 -1.15 14.18
N TYR A 48 18.45 -2.38 13.85
CA TYR A 48 18.56 -2.92 12.48
C TYR A 48 17.24 -3.26 11.83
N CYS A 49 16.09 -3.07 12.47
CA CYS A 49 14.82 -3.32 11.83
C CYS A 49 14.61 -2.35 10.64
N ARG A 50 14.04 -2.87 9.58
CA ARG A 50 13.80 -2.11 8.34
C ARG A 50 12.84 -0.94 8.58
N SER A 51 11.77 -1.20 9.31
CA SER A 51 10.81 -0.17 9.72
C SER A 51 9.89 -0.69 10.82
N VAL A 52 9.35 0.23 11.59
CA VAL A 52 8.28 -0.01 12.55
C VAL A 52 7.01 0.62 12.01
N VAL A 53 5.92 -0.12 11.99
CA VAL A 53 4.60 0.38 11.59
C VAL A 53 3.74 0.43 12.85
N ALA A 54 3.45 1.64 13.32
CA ALA A 54 2.54 1.86 14.43
C ALA A 54 1.11 1.95 13.87
N ARG A 55 0.18 1.17 14.44
CA ARG A 55 -1.22 1.10 14.00
C ARG A 55 -2.16 1.37 15.17
N GLU A 56 -3.40 1.76 14.85
CA GLU A 56 -4.48 1.99 15.81
C GLU A 56 -4.11 3.06 16.85
N ASN A 57 -4.41 2.83 18.10
CA ASN A 57 -4.13 3.74 19.22
C ASN A 57 -2.76 3.48 19.87
N SER A 58 -1.83 2.83 19.17
CA SER A 58 -0.52 2.55 19.75
C SER A 58 0.28 3.83 19.99
N SER A 59 1.04 3.85 21.09
CA SER A 59 1.98 4.91 21.40
C SER A 59 3.39 4.34 21.37
N VAL A 60 4.28 4.94 20.59
CA VAL A 60 5.59 4.40 20.27
C VAL A 60 6.68 5.40 20.63
N VAL A 61 7.74 4.92 21.29
CA VAL A 61 9.01 5.63 21.43
C VAL A 61 10.06 4.89 20.61
N ALA A 62 10.62 5.55 19.61
CA ALA A 62 11.64 4.97 18.74
C ALA A 62 12.98 5.65 18.95
N TRP A 63 14.05 4.85 18.94
CA TRP A 63 15.42 5.27 19.23
C TRP A 63 16.35 4.97 18.04
N GLU A 64 17.50 5.65 18.02
CA GLU A 64 18.58 5.43 17.06
C GLU A 64 18.14 5.62 15.59
N ASN A 65 18.38 4.63 14.72
CA ASN A 65 18.12 4.72 13.29
C ASN A 65 16.78 4.09 12.86
N VAL A 66 15.84 3.93 13.79
CA VAL A 66 14.53 3.33 13.48
C VAL A 66 13.71 4.25 12.60
N GLN A 67 13.14 3.69 11.53
CA GLN A 67 12.14 4.38 10.72
C GLN A 67 10.74 3.97 11.22
N VAL A 68 9.97 4.91 11.70
CA VAL A 68 8.58 4.70 12.11
C VAL A 68 7.65 5.17 11.02
N VAL A 69 6.81 4.27 10.50
CA VAL A 69 5.74 4.60 9.57
C VAL A 69 4.50 4.93 10.40
N ASP A 70 4.10 6.20 10.40
CA ASP A 70 2.92 6.66 11.12
C ASP A 70 1.64 6.30 10.36
N ARG A 71 0.91 5.34 10.93
CA ARG A 71 -0.45 4.95 10.49
C ARG A 71 -1.42 5.06 11.66
N LEU A 72 -1.19 6.03 12.54
CA LEU A 72 -1.95 6.16 13.77
C LEU A 72 -3.22 7.01 13.55
N HIS A 73 -4.30 6.50 14.08
CA HIS A 73 -5.49 7.29 14.35
C HIS A 73 -5.50 7.68 15.83
N GLY A 74 -4.81 8.78 16.16
CA GLY A 74 -4.79 9.33 17.54
C GLY A 74 -3.66 8.82 18.44
N GLY A 75 -2.71 8.03 17.93
CA GLY A 75 -1.54 7.61 18.69
C GLY A 75 -0.47 8.71 18.81
N ARG A 76 0.56 8.46 19.61
CA ARG A 76 1.68 9.37 19.80
C ARG A 76 3.00 8.69 19.49
N ILE A 77 3.80 9.33 18.65
CA ILE A 77 5.15 8.89 18.32
C ILE A 77 6.15 9.88 18.91
N GLU A 78 7.10 9.39 19.69
CA GLU A 78 8.29 10.12 20.11
C GLU A 78 9.51 9.48 19.48
N ILE A 79 10.40 10.28 18.94
CA ILE A 79 11.66 9.82 18.35
C ILE A 79 12.84 10.44 19.06
N THR A 80 13.94 9.70 19.16
CA THR A 80 15.23 10.16 19.68
C THR A 80 16.36 9.67 18.79
N GLY A 81 17.52 10.31 18.88
CA GLY A 81 18.66 9.99 18.02
C GLY A 81 18.37 10.31 16.55
N ASN A 82 18.68 9.38 15.66
CA ASN A 82 18.49 9.50 14.22
C ASN A 82 17.18 8.84 13.72
N ALA A 83 16.26 8.51 14.62
CA ALA A 83 14.98 7.94 14.22
C ALA A 83 14.18 8.91 13.35
N ARG A 84 13.41 8.37 12.39
CA ARG A 84 12.63 9.16 11.44
C ARG A 84 11.18 8.74 11.47
N ILE A 85 10.28 9.72 11.35
CA ILE A 85 8.86 9.47 11.14
C ILE A 85 8.58 9.61 9.64
N VAL A 86 7.94 8.60 9.06
CA VAL A 86 7.35 8.66 7.71
C VAL A 86 5.85 8.77 7.91
N TYR A 87 5.32 9.95 7.63
CA TYR A 87 3.89 10.19 7.68
C TYR A 87 3.25 9.57 6.44
N MET A 88 2.25 8.74 6.67
CA MET A 88 1.45 8.17 5.59
C MET A 88 0.22 9.02 5.34
N PRO A 89 -0.25 9.10 4.10
CA PRO A 89 -1.49 9.81 3.77
C PRO A 89 -2.67 9.31 4.61
N LYS A 90 -3.48 10.25 5.09
CA LYS A 90 -4.71 9.98 5.87
C LYS A 90 -5.98 10.31 5.09
N THR A 91 -5.84 11.05 4.00
CA THR A 91 -6.92 11.40 3.08
C THR A 91 -6.53 11.03 1.65
N ILE A 92 -7.52 10.95 0.77
CA ILE A 92 -7.27 10.69 -0.66
C ILE A 92 -6.48 11.85 -1.30
N GLU A 93 -6.72 13.09 -0.91
CA GLU A 93 -5.97 14.24 -1.41
C GLU A 93 -4.50 14.20 -1.00
N GLU A 94 -4.23 13.85 0.30
CA GLU A 94 -2.87 13.61 0.77
C GLU A 94 -2.21 12.43 0.04
N TYR A 95 -2.95 11.35 -0.24
CA TYR A 95 -2.48 10.21 -1.01
C TYR A 95 -2.08 10.64 -2.42
N CYS A 96 -2.92 11.39 -3.12
CA CYS A 96 -2.62 11.90 -4.46
C CYS A 96 -1.35 12.77 -4.45
N SER A 97 -1.26 13.71 -3.50
CA SER A 97 -0.11 14.60 -3.37
C SER A 97 1.18 13.84 -3.01
N PHE A 98 1.10 12.88 -2.09
CA PHE A 98 2.25 12.10 -1.62
C PHE A 98 2.84 11.20 -2.72
N TYR A 99 1.99 10.58 -3.54
CA TYR A 99 2.42 9.68 -4.61
C TYR A 99 2.50 10.34 -5.99
N GLY A 100 2.30 11.64 -6.09
CA GLY A 100 2.38 12.39 -7.36
C GLY A 100 1.29 12.01 -8.36
N ILE A 101 0.10 11.69 -7.88
CA ILE A 101 -1.08 11.44 -8.70
C ILE A 101 -1.55 12.78 -9.30
N ASP A 102 -1.72 12.83 -10.63
CA ASP A 102 -2.31 14.00 -11.31
C ASP A 102 -3.78 14.11 -10.91
N HIS A 103 -4.15 15.19 -10.23
CA HIS A 103 -5.48 15.38 -9.68
C HIS A 103 -5.88 16.86 -9.60
N ASP A 104 -7.18 17.09 -9.64
CA ASP A 104 -7.83 18.34 -9.24
C ASP A 104 -8.59 18.15 -7.92
N LYS A 105 -9.50 19.06 -7.58
CA LYS A 105 -10.33 18.97 -6.35
C LYS A 105 -11.37 17.85 -6.38
N LYS A 106 -11.67 17.27 -7.55
CA LYS A 106 -12.76 16.30 -7.72
C LYS A 106 -12.26 14.96 -8.23
N LYS A 107 -11.27 14.94 -9.10
CA LYS A 107 -10.84 13.77 -9.83
C LYS A 107 -9.33 13.58 -9.79
N GLY A 108 -8.91 12.33 -9.87
CA GLY A 108 -7.52 11.95 -10.00
C GLY A 108 -7.30 10.89 -11.08
N LYS A 109 -6.09 10.88 -11.66
CA LYS A 109 -5.65 9.86 -12.62
C LYS A 109 -4.78 8.84 -11.92
N PHE A 110 -5.29 7.64 -11.83
CA PHE A 110 -4.67 6.51 -11.17
C PHE A 110 -4.26 5.44 -12.17
N PHE A 111 -3.59 4.41 -11.68
CA PHE A 111 -3.18 3.28 -12.49
C PHE A 111 -3.81 1.99 -11.96
N LYS A 112 -4.23 1.15 -12.89
CA LYS A 112 -4.78 -0.18 -12.65
C LYS A 112 -3.96 -1.21 -13.40
N CYS A 113 -3.39 -2.19 -12.69
CA CYS A 113 -2.84 -3.38 -13.33
C CYS A 113 -3.95 -4.38 -13.61
N VAL A 114 -3.94 -4.94 -14.80
CA VAL A 114 -4.93 -5.91 -15.30
C VAL A 114 -4.23 -6.96 -16.14
N HIS A 115 -4.91 -8.08 -16.36
CA HIS A 115 -4.50 -9.07 -17.35
C HIS A 115 -4.98 -8.68 -18.73
N ARG A 116 -4.11 -8.87 -19.74
CA ARG A 116 -4.54 -8.79 -21.14
C ARG A 116 -4.80 -10.22 -21.62
N SER A 117 -6.06 -10.51 -21.90
CA SER A 117 -6.45 -11.80 -22.45
C SER A 117 -5.99 -11.98 -23.90
N GLU A 118 -6.01 -13.22 -24.41
CA GLU A 118 -5.59 -13.55 -25.78
C GLU A 118 -6.36 -12.81 -26.86
N ASN A 119 -7.62 -12.47 -26.60
CA ASN A 119 -8.46 -11.67 -27.51
C ASN A 119 -8.25 -10.15 -27.36
N GLY A 120 -7.29 -9.72 -26.50
CA GLY A 120 -6.94 -8.32 -26.27
C GLY A 120 -7.82 -7.58 -25.26
N ALA A 121 -8.75 -8.26 -24.58
CA ALA A 121 -9.55 -7.63 -23.53
C ALA A 121 -8.74 -7.46 -22.24
N TYR A 122 -9.06 -6.44 -21.46
CA TYR A 122 -8.46 -6.19 -20.15
C TYR A 122 -9.37 -6.74 -19.07
N VAL A 123 -8.89 -7.69 -18.28
CA VAL A 123 -9.64 -8.37 -17.24
C VAL A 123 -9.03 -8.14 -15.85
N SER A 124 -9.89 -8.15 -14.84
CA SER A 124 -9.45 -8.01 -13.44
C SER A 124 -8.69 -9.28 -12.97
N ASP A 125 -7.70 -9.10 -12.09
CA ASP A 125 -6.97 -10.21 -11.46
C ASP A 125 -7.89 -11.08 -10.57
N ASN A 126 -8.78 -10.44 -9.81
CA ASN A 126 -9.65 -11.15 -8.86
C ASN A 126 -10.95 -11.68 -9.48
N ASP A 127 -11.34 -11.17 -10.65
CA ASP A 127 -12.58 -11.55 -11.34
C ASP A 127 -12.37 -11.48 -12.85
N SER A 128 -12.15 -12.61 -13.47
CA SER A 128 -11.92 -12.71 -14.91
C SER A 128 -13.15 -12.34 -15.79
N SER A 129 -14.32 -12.23 -15.18
CA SER A 129 -15.54 -11.73 -15.85
C SER A 129 -15.64 -10.21 -15.84
N PHE A 130 -14.88 -9.53 -14.96
CA PHE A 130 -14.89 -8.08 -14.86
C PHE A 130 -13.95 -7.45 -15.88
N LEU A 131 -14.54 -6.76 -16.86
CA LEU A 131 -13.83 -6.20 -18.02
C LEU A 131 -13.60 -4.69 -17.85
N TYR A 132 -12.46 -4.23 -18.35
CA TYR A 132 -12.15 -2.82 -18.53
C TYR A 132 -12.10 -2.48 -20.01
N VAL A 133 -12.89 -1.49 -20.46
CA VAL A 133 -12.95 -1.06 -21.87
C VAL A 133 -12.46 0.38 -21.96
N ILE A 134 -11.47 0.64 -22.82
CA ILE A 134 -10.93 1.99 -23.01
C ILE A 134 -12.02 2.94 -23.49
N GLY A 135 -12.12 4.10 -22.84
CA GLY A 135 -13.13 5.13 -23.09
C GLY A 135 -14.42 4.95 -22.29
N GLU A 136 -14.64 3.78 -21.67
CA GLU A 136 -15.84 3.46 -20.92
C GLU A 136 -15.64 3.54 -19.41
N LYS A 137 -16.74 3.48 -18.67
CA LYS A 137 -16.75 3.37 -17.23
C LYS A 137 -16.79 1.90 -16.80
N ALA A 138 -15.91 1.54 -15.88
CA ALA A 138 -15.98 0.28 -15.16
C ALA A 138 -16.55 0.54 -13.76
N LYS A 139 -17.54 -0.25 -13.35
CA LYS A 139 -18.26 -0.07 -12.09
C LYS A 139 -18.36 -1.37 -11.33
N ALA A 140 -17.94 -1.34 -10.06
CA ALA A 140 -18.15 -2.45 -9.15
C ALA A 140 -19.60 -2.53 -8.68
N ASP A 141 -20.09 -3.73 -8.37
CA ASP A 141 -21.46 -3.96 -7.91
C ASP A 141 -21.76 -3.22 -6.60
N TYR A 142 -20.76 -3.19 -5.70
CA TYR A 142 -20.81 -2.39 -4.47
C TYR A 142 -19.40 -1.94 -4.07
N LEU A 143 -19.30 -1.01 -3.15
CA LEU A 143 -18.07 -0.52 -2.55
C LEU A 143 -18.07 -0.84 -1.06
N ASP A 144 -17.09 -1.62 -0.61
CA ASP A 144 -16.83 -1.79 0.81
C ASP A 144 -16.20 -0.51 1.36
N THR A 145 -16.82 0.07 2.38
CA THR A 145 -16.38 1.33 3.00
C THR A 145 -15.59 1.11 4.30
N ASP A 146 -15.38 -0.14 4.70
CA ASP A 146 -14.57 -0.45 5.89
C ASP A 146 -13.10 -0.19 5.60
N VAL A 147 -12.56 0.88 6.19
CA VAL A 147 -11.17 1.29 6.02
C VAL A 147 -10.18 0.31 6.64
N SER A 148 -10.60 -0.53 7.59
CA SER A 148 -9.75 -1.54 8.21
C SER A 148 -9.45 -2.73 7.28
N GLU A 149 -10.26 -2.91 6.25
CA GLU A 149 -10.11 -3.98 5.26
C GLU A 149 -9.20 -3.54 4.10
N ASP A 150 -8.02 -4.13 4.01
CA ASP A 150 -7.03 -3.83 2.96
C ASP A 150 -7.53 -4.20 1.55
N CYS A 151 -8.30 -5.28 1.44
CA CYS A 151 -8.76 -5.86 0.18
C CYS A 151 -10.30 -5.95 0.10
N GLY A 152 -11.02 -5.02 0.73
CA GLY A 152 -12.49 -4.94 0.65
C GLY A 152 -12.97 -4.78 -0.81
N HIS A 153 -14.26 -5.06 -1.03
CA HIS A 153 -14.85 -5.04 -2.36
C HIS A 153 -14.83 -3.66 -3.01
N GLY A 154 -14.60 -3.60 -4.31
CA GLY A 154 -14.49 -2.39 -5.11
C GLY A 154 -13.36 -2.47 -6.15
N ILE A 155 -13.23 -1.42 -6.95
CA ILE A 155 -12.12 -1.30 -7.90
C ILE A 155 -10.90 -0.73 -7.19
N HIS A 156 -9.83 -1.52 -7.10
CA HIS A 156 -8.56 -1.06 -6.55
C HIS A 156 -7.71 -0.40 -7.62
N VAL A 157 -7.28 0.81 -7.34
CA VAL A 157 -6.35 1.60 -8.17
C VAL A 157 -5.19 2.12 -7.32
N ALA A 158 -4.10 2.50 -7.96
CA ALA A 158 -2.88 2.88 -7.24
C ALA A 158 -2.06 3.92 -8.02
N TYR A 159 -0.93 4.35 -7.43
CA TYR A 159 0.11 5.03 -8.19
C TYR A 159 0.88 4.03 -9.08
N LEU A 160 1.52 4.55 -10.12
CA LEU A 160 2.12 3.73 -11.19
C LEU A 160 3.10 2.67 -10.66
N GLN A 161 4.02 3.04 -9.78
CA GLN A 161 5.04 2.10 -9.28
C GLN A 161 4.41 0.92 -8.54
N TRP A 162 3.37 1.16 -7.74
CA TRP A 162 2.66 0.09 -7.04
C TRP A 162 1.97 -0.87 -8.02
N ALA A 163 1.31 -0.32 -9.06
CA ALA A 163 0.64 -1.14 -10.06
C ALA A 163 1.64 -2.03 -10.84
N LEU A 164 2.82 -1.49 -11.17
CA LEU A 164 3.91 -2.25 -11.80
C LEU A 164 4.46 -3.35 -10.88
N ASP A 165 4.68 -3.05 -9.61
CA ASP A 165 5.22 -3.99 -8.63
C ASP A 165 4.25 -5.14 -8.35
N TYR A 166 2.96 -4.85 -8.28
CA TYR A 166 1.92 -5.85 -8.07
C TYR A 166 1.87 -6.85 -9.24
N GLY A 167 1.80 -6.35 -10.47
CA GLY A 167 1.73 -7.18 -11.69
C GLY A 167 3.09 -7.66 -12.24
N ARG A 168 4.21 -7.42 -11.53
CA ARG A 168 5.58 -7.65 -12.07
C ARG A 168 5.86 -9.06 -12.58
N ASN A 169 5.18 -10.06 -12.03
CA ASN A 169 5.37 -11.47 -12.39
C ASN A 169 4.35 -11.99 -13.42
N TRP A 170 3.41 -11.16 -13.87
CA TRP A 170 2.40 -11.55 -14.85
C TRP A 170 2.97 -11.41 -16.25
N SER A 171 2.84 -12.45 -17.07
CA SER A 171 3.28 -12.44 -18.47
C SER A 171 2.43 -11.54 -19.37
N ASP A 172 1.17 -11.38 -19.00
CA ASP A 172 0.10 -10.66 -19.72
C ASP A 172 -0.30 -9.33 -19.06
N LEU A 173 0.54 -8.80 -18.12
CA LEU A 173 0.29 -7.51 -17.47
C LEU A 173 0.01 -6.40 -18.49
N ALA A 174 -1.07 -5.70 -18.32
CA ALA A 174 -1.30 -4.38 -18.89
C ALA A 174 -1.51 -3.35 -17.76
N ILE A 175 -1.09 -2.12 -18.00
CA ILE A 175 -1.33 -0.98 -17.11
C ILE A 175 -2.34 -0.06 -17.77
N LEU A 176 -3.45 0.17 -17.09
CA LEU A 176 -4.47 1.13 -17.52
C LEU A 176 -4.33 2.41 -16.71
N GLU A 177 -4.37 3.55 -17.38
CA GLU A 177 -4.61 4.85 -16.76
C GLU A 177 -6.11 5.03 -16.64
N VAL A 178 -6.57 5.34 -15.44
CA VAL A 178 -7.99 5.47 -15.12
C VAL A 178 -8.25 6.76 -14.34
N GLU A 179 -9.42 7.35 -14.53
CA GLU A 179 -9.89 8.52 -13.77
C GLU A 179 -10.96 8.10 -12.77
N ALA A 180 -10.88 8.59 -11.53
CA ALA A 180 -11.86 8.36 -10.49
C ALA A 180 -12.20 9.65 -9.73
N GLU A 181 -13.45 9.73 -9.18
CA GLU A 181 -13.91 10.81 -8.31
C GLU A 181 -13.31 10.64 -6.91
N LEU A 182 -12.57 11.64 -6.42
CA LEU A 182 -11.80 11.53 -5.17
C LEU A 182 -12.68 11.39 -3.92
N ASP A 183 -13.82 12.05 -3.87
CA ASP A 183 -14.75 12.05 -2.74
C ASP A 183 -15.47 10.72 -2.54
N SER A 184 -15.47 9.86 -3.56
CA SER A 184 -16.05 8.50 -3.52
C SER A 184 -15.02 7.41 -3.24
N MET A 185 -13.75 7.76 -3.00
CA MET A 185 -12.68 6.80 -2.80
C MET A 185 -12.47 6.45 -1.33
N ILE A 186 -12.04 5.24 -1.09
CA ILE A 186 -11.66 4.72 0.24
C ILE A 186 -10.14 4.52 0.27
N LEU A 187 -9.50 5.09 1.28
CA LEU A 187 -8.09 4.86 1.60
C LEU A 187 -7.99 3.83 2.73
N PRO A 188 -7.62 2.57 2.44
CA PRO A 188 -7.48 1.54 3.47
C PRO A 188 -6.33 1.86 4.43
N GLU A 189 -6.53 1.63 5.72
CA GLU A 189 -5.52 1.87 6.76
C GLU A 189 -4.29 0.98 6.62
N GLY A 190 -4.48 -0.25 6.15
CA GLY A 190 -3.45 -1.27 6.08
C GLY A 190 -2.58 -1.23 4.83
N CYS A 191 -3.07 -0.68 3.72
CA CYS A 191 -2.41 -0.75 2.42
C CYS A 191 -2.25 0.64 1.78
N PRO A 192 -1.23 1.40 2.14
CA PRO A 192 -1.03 2.78 1.64
C PRO A 192 -0.72 2.85 0.15
N GLY A 193 -0.45 1.71 -0.49
CA GLY A 193 -0.08 1.66 -1.90
C GLY A 193 -1.24 1.63 -2.87
N LYS A 194 -2.46 1.35 -2.40
CA LYS A 194 -3.67 1.30 -3.24
C LYS A 194 -4.84 1.95 -2.52
N VAL A 195 -5.78 2.42 -3.30
CA VAL A 195 -7.08 2.95 -2.88
C VAL A 195 -8.18 2.21 -3.61
N ARG A 196 -9.41 2.22 -3.12
CA ARG A 196 -10.54 1.60 -3.80
C ARG A 196 -11.68 2.58 -4.05
N CYS A 197 -12.43 2.34 -5.11
CA CYS A 197 -13.58 3.14 -5.51
C CYS A 197 -14.65 2.26 -6.14
N ALA A 198 -15.86 2.81 -6.26
CA ALA A 198 -16.98 2.12 -6.90
C ALA A 198 -16.88 2.14 -8.43
N GLU A 199 -16.31 3.20 -9.00
CA GLU A 199 -16.32 3.44 -10.45
C GLU A 199 -15.04 4.11 -10.90
N VAL A 200 -14.57 3.75 -12.09
CA VAL A 200 -13.48 4.44 -12.80
C VAL A 200 -13.86 4.63 -14.27
N LYS A 201 -13.35 5.69 -14.89
CA LYS A 201 -13.32 5.84 -16.35
C LYS A 201 -11.96 5.35 -16.85
N VAL A 202 -11.96 4.38 -17.76
CA VAL A 202 -10.72 3.88 -18.36
C VAL A 202 -10.28 4.84 -19.45
N LEU A 203 -9.10 5.46 -19.30
CA LEU A 203 -8.63 6.49 -20.23
C LEU A 203 -7.84 5.88 -21.39
N ARG A 204 -6.83 5.06 -21.06
CA ARG A 204 -5.95 4.42 -22.04
C ARG A 204 -5.15 3.28 -21.42
N GLU A 205 -4.57 2.45 -22.25
CA GLU A 205 -3.44 1.63 -21.82
C GLU A 205 -2.15 2.47 -21.80
N VAL A 206 -1.32 2.25 -20.81
CA VAL A 206 0.02 2.84 -20.70
C VAL A 206 1.03 1.80 -21.14
N PRO A 207 1.74 1.96 -22.28
CA PRO A 207 2.79 1.06 -22.69
C PRO A 207 3.87 0.93 -21.60
N LEU A 208 4.33 -0.29 -21.33
CA LEU A 208 5.34 -0.51 -20.30
C LEU A 208 6.63 0.29 -20.55
N GLU A 209 6.96 0.54 -21.80
CA GLU A 209 8.10 1.36 -22.22
C GLU A 209 7.99 2.83 -21.76
N GLU A 210 6.76 3.33 -21.57
CA GLU A 210 6.48 4.68 -21.06
C GLU A 210 6.50 4.72 -19.52
N CYS A 211 6.46 3.57 -18.83
CA CYS A 211 6.44 3.48 -17.38
C CYS A 211 7.83 3.63 -16.71
N GLY A 212 8.68 4.47 -17.24
CA GLY A 212 10.02 4.73 -16.70
C GLY A 212 10.98 3.54 -16.86
N LEU A 213 12.09 3.56 -16.10
CA LEU A 213 13.12 2.53 -16.21
C LEU A 213 12.60 1.13 -15.85
N TYR A 214 11.79 1.05 -14.79
CA TYR A 214 11.26 -0.24 -14.32
C TYR A 214 10.29 -0.86 -15.32
N GLY A 215 9.40 -0.08 -15.90
CA GLY A 215 8.51 -0.53 -16.98
C GLY A 215 9.29 -1.05 -18.19
N LYS A 216 10.36 -0.35 -18.60
CA LYS A 216 11.25 -0.82 -19.68
C LYS A 216 11.93 -2.17 -19.39
N ILE A 217 12.30 -2.42 -18.11
CA ILE A 217 12.84 -3.71 -17.68
C ILE A 217 11.79 -4.80 -17.79
N LEU A 218 10.57 -4.54 -17.32
CA LEU A 218 9.44 -5.49 -17.43
C LEU A 218 9.09 -5.79 -18.89
N ALA A 219 9.04 -4.78 -19.75
CA ALA A 219 8.79 -4.94 -21.19
C ALA A 219 9.82 -5.83 -21.88
N LYS A 220 11.12 -5.71 -21.50
CA LYS A 220 12.21 -6.56 -22.06
C LYS A 220 12.11 -8.02 -21.62
N ARG A 221 11.60 -8.32 -20.44
CA ARG A 221 11.47 -9.70 -19.93
C ARG A 221 10.36 -10.50 -20.61
N ARG A 222 9.51 -9.83 -21.39
CA ARG A 222 8.34 -10.42 -22.07
C ARG A 222 8.53 -10.61 -23.56
N LYS A 223 9.62 -10.13 -24.09
CA LYS A 223 10.10 -10.40 -25.47
C LYS A 223 10.98 -11.63 -25.49
#